data_2ac3d2ba1241edda169abe0e9ec51ffd
#
_entry.id   2ac3d2ba1241edda169abe0e9ec51ffd
#
_cell.length_a   1.000
_cell.length_b   1.000
_cell.length_c   1.000
_cell.angle_alpha   90.00
_cell.angle_beta   90.00
_cell.angle_gamma   90.00
#
_symmetry.space_group_name_H-M   'P 1'
#
loop_
_entity.id
_entity.type
_entity.pdbx_description
1 polymer ?
#
loop_
_entity_poly.entity_id
_entity_poly.type
_entity_poly.pdbx_seq_one_letter_code
_entity_poly.pdbx_strand_id
1 'polypeptide(L)'
;MYIESIMAKGFKVKAKQPVQQEPEWDYELAKQLIRGKKIVFCLPGRGVSYTYLKNFVQLCFDIVQAGGGIQISQDYSSMVNFARCKCLGANVLRGPDQLPWDGKLEYDWQLWIDSDIVFSTEKFYQLVLNSV
;
A
#
# COMPACT_ATOMS: atom_id res chain seq x y z
N MET A 1 -0.90 1.24 6.85
CA MET A 1 -0.93 0.86 5.42
C MET A 1 -2.29 1.21 4.84
N TYR A 2 -2.32 1.87 3.72
CA TYR A 2 -3.56 2.16 3.01
C TYR A 2 -3.31 2.19 1.50
N ILE A 3 -4.36 1.98 0.71
CA ILE A 3 -4.33 2.06 -0.74
C ILE A 3 -5.05 3.35 -1.16
N GLU A 4 -4.39 4.20 -1.95
CA GLU A 4 -4.88 5.55 -2.30
C GLU A 4 -6.20 5.53 -3.07
N SER A 5 -6.39 4.57 -3.97
CA SER A 5 -7.66 4.37 -4.67
C SER A 5 -8.68 3.56 -3.86
N ILE A 6 -8.26 3.06 -2.70
CA ILE A 6 -9.01 2.14 -1.85
C ILE A 6 -8.79 2.58 -0.42
N MET A 7 -9.75 3.31 0.15
CA MET A 7 -9.67 3.71 1.55
C MET A 7 -10.02 2.52 2.44
N ALA A 8 -9.04 2.01 3.17
CA ALA A 8 -9.33 1.10 4.27
C ALA A 8 -10.23 1.83 5.27
N LYS A 9 -11.45 1.36 5.43
CA LYS A 9 -12.27 1.78 6.56
C LYS A 9 -11.50 1.43 7.83
N GLY A 10 -11.21 2.44 8.65
CA GLY A 10 -10.36 2.31 9.80
C GLY A 10 -10.68 1.10 10.65
N PHE A 11 -9.66 0.40 11.10
CA PHE A 11 -9.80 -0.65 12.07
C PHE A 11 -10.37 -0.07 13.36
N LYS A 12 -11.66 -0.23 13.58
CA LYS A 12 -12.22 -0.07 14.90
C LYS A 12 -11.81 -1.30 15.70
N VAL A 13 -10.84 -1.15 16.58
CA VAL A 13 -10.61 -2.13 17.63
C VAL A 13 -11.85 -2.12 18.52
N LYS A 14 -12.76 -3.02 18.26
CA LYS A 14 -13.87 -3.27 19.19
C LYS A 14 -13.28 -3.93 20.43
N ALA A 15 -13.31 -3.21 21.54
CA ALA A 15 -13.02 -3.78 22.83
C ALA A 15 -13.84 -5.07 23.01
N LYS A 16 -13.12 -6.17 23.27
CA LYS A 16 -13.59 -7.45 23.76
C LYS A 16 -15.10 -7.68 23.67
N GLN A 17 -15.55 -8.04 22.48
CA GLN A 17 -16.81 -8.78 22.39
C GLN A 17 -16.48 -10.27 22.47
N PRO A 18 -17.28 -11.06 23.23
CA PRO A 18 -17.06 -12.48 23.28
C PRO A 18 -17.25 -13.07 21.88
N VAL A 19 -16.20 -13.70 21.39
CA VAL A 19 -16.21 -14.66 20.29
C VAL A 19 -17.16 -14.29 19.15
N GLN A 20 -16.84 -13.21 18.43
CA GLN A 20 -17.24 -13.11 17.04
C GLN A 20 -16.18 -13.87 16.25
N GLN A 21 -16.60 -14.91 15.55
CA GLN A 21 -15.76 -15.51 14.53
C GLN A 21 -15.32 -14.37 13.61
N GLU A 22 -14.00 -14.22 13.42
CA GLU A 22 -13.48 -13.32 12.40
C GLU A 22 -14.15 -13.69 11.07
N PRO A 23 -14.57 -12.69 10.25
CA PRO A 23 -15.13 -13.01 8.95
C PRO A 23 -14.11 -13.84 8.18
N GLU A 24 -14.57 -14.93 7.62
CA GLU A 24 -13.73 -15.76 6.78
C GLU A 24 -13.39 -14.99 5.51
N TRP A 25 -12.10 -14.66 5.33
CA TRP A 25 -11.61 -13.92 4.19
C TRP A 25 -11.29 -14.86 3.03
N ASP A 26 -11.83 -14.58 1.86
CA ASP A 26 -11.51 -15.30 0.64
C ASP A 26 -10.22 -14.76 0.01
N TYR A 27 -9.08 -15.28 0.46
CA TYR A 27 -7.79 -14.87 -0.05
C TYR A 27 -7.55 -15.29 -1.50
N GLU A 28 -8.21 -16.33 -1.98
CA GLU A 28 -8.14 -16.72 -3.40
C GLU A 28 -8.79 -15.68 -4.29
N LEU A 29 -9.91 -15.10 -3.85
CA LEU A 29 -10.53 -13.97 -4.55
C LEU A 29 -9.59 -12.75 -4.56
N ALA A 30 -8.93 -12.45 -3.44
CA ALA A 30 -7.96 -11.37 -3.38
C ALA A 30 -6.83 -11.56 -4.40
N LYS A 31 -6.28 -12.77 -4.51
CA LYS A 31 -5.25 -13.10 -5.49
C LYS A 31 -5.75 -12.93 -6.94
N GLN A 32 -6.99 -13.29 -7.22
CA GLN A 32 -7.59 -13.09 -8.53
C GLN A 32 -7.74 -11.61 -8.86
N LEU A 33 -8.10 -10.78 -7.89
CA LEU A 33 -8.22 -9.33 -8.07
C LEU A 33 -6.87 -8.65 -8.28
N ILE A 34 -5.81 -9.18 -7.69
CA ILE A 34 -4.44 -8.69 -7.85
C ILE A 34 -3.87 -9.05 -9.22
N ARG A 35 -4.32 -10.14 -9.81
CA ARG A 35 -3.80 -10.63 -11.09
C ARG A 35 -3.92 -9.57 -12.18
N GLY A 36 -2.82 -9.27 -12.85
CA GLY A 36 -2.75 -8.27 -13.90
C GLY A 36 -2.75 -6.82 -13.43
N LYS A 37 -2.83 -6.57 -12.13
CA LYS A 37 -2.76 -5.21 -11.58
C LYS A 37 -1.31 -4.76 -11.43
N LYS A 38 -1.07 -3.51 -11.76
CA LYS A 38 0.21 -2.84 -11.55
C LYS A 38 0.10 -2.01 -10.28
N ILE A 39 0.89 -2.37 -9.29
CA ILE A 39 0.88 -1.74 -7.97
C ILE A 39 2.17 -0.96 -7.79
N VAL A 40 2.05 0.32 -7.49
CA VAL A 40 3.18 1.14 -7.09
C VAL A 40 3.17 1.31 -5.58
N PHE A 41 4.27 0.91 -4.95
CA PHE A 41 4.49 1.16 -3.53
C PHE A 41 5.09 2.53 -3.34
N CYS A 42 4.43 3.35 -2.54
CA CYS A 42 4.94 4.65 -2.12
C CYS A 42 5.40 4.54 -0.67
N LEU A 43 6.70 4.61 -0.47
CA LEU A 43 7.35 4.38 0.81
C LEU A 43 8.01 5.68 1.29
N PRO A 44 7.26 6.61 1.91
CA PRO A 44 7.85 7.80 2.45
C PRO A 44 8.61 7.46 3.73
N GLY A 45 9.82 7.97 3.86
CA GLY A 45 10.59 7.78 5.08
C GLY A 45 12.07 7.61 4.83
N ARG A 46 12.82 7.60 5.91
CA ARG A 46 14.28 7.59 5.93
C ARG A 46 14.86 6.18 5.94
N GLY A 47 14.16 5.27 6.58
CA GLY A 47 14.57 3.89 6.74
C GLY A 47 13.48 3.08 7.43
N VAL A 48 13.69 1.80 7.52
CA VAL A 48 12.71 0.87 8.05
C VAL A 48 13.40 -0.15 8.96
N SER A 49 12.63 -0.77 9.85
CA SER A 49 13.10 -1.89 10.66
C SER A 49 13.29 -3.15 9.82
N TYR A 50 14.06 -4.10 10.33
CA TYR A 50 14.19 -5.41 9.67
C TYR A 50 12.86 -6.17 9.63
N THR A 51 12.01 -6.01 10.62
CA THR A 51 10.65 -6.59 10.61
C THR A 51 9.82 -6.02 9.45
N TYR A 52 9.87 -4.73 9.24
CA TYR A 52 9.23 -4.08 8.10
C TYR A 52 9.78 -4.62 6.78
N LEU A 53 11.09 -4.70 6.65
CA LEU A 53 11.74 -5.20 5.44
C LEU A 53 11.32 -6.63 5.14
N LYS A 54 11.31 -7.51 6.14
CA LYS A 54 10.88 -8.89 5.99
C LYS A 54 9.44 -8.99 5.50
N ASN A 55 8.54 -8.25 6.11
CA ASN A 55 7.13 -8.24 5.74
C ASN A 55 6.92 -7.65 4.34
N PHE A 56 7.68 -6.62 3.98
CA PHE A 56 7.62 -6.00 2.67
C PHE A 56 8.09 -6.94 1.56
N VAL A 57 9.20 -7.64 1.77
CA VAL A 57 9.72 -8.62 0.81
C VAL A 57 8.71 -9.76 0.63
N GLN A 58 8.11 -10.26 1.71
CA GLN A 58 7.08 -11.30 1.64
C GLN A 58 5.85 -10.81 0.86
N LEU A 59 5.41 -9.60 1.11
CA LEU A 59 4.28 -8.99 0.41
C LEU A 59 4.57 -8.86 -1.10
N CYS A 60 5.73 -8.36 -1.48
CA CYS A 60 6.13 -8.25 -2.88
C CYS A 60 6.17 -9.60 -3.57
N PHE A 61 6.73 -10.61 -2.92
CA PHE A 61 6.79 -11.97 -3.42
C PHE A 61 5.40 -12.55 -3.65
N ASP A 62 4.50 -12.39 -2.69
CA ASP A 62 3.14 -12.90 -2.78
C ASP A 62 2.33 -12.21 -3.88
N ILE A 63 2.51 -10.90 -4.07
CA ILE A 63 1.86 -10.16 -5.16
C ILE A 63 2.35 -10.65 -6.52
N VAL A 64 3.64 -10.83 -6.70
CA VAL A 64 4.20 -11.31 -7.96
C VAL A 64 3.75 -12.73 -8.25
N GLN A 65 3.69 -13.59 -7.26
CA GLN A 65 3.15 -14.94 -7.40
C GLN A 65 1.67 -14.96 -7.77
N ALA A 66 0.90 -14.01 -7.30
CA ALA A 66 -0.50 -13.86 -7.66
C ALA A 66 -0.70 -13.29 -9.09
N GLY A 67 0.37 -12.93 -9.78
CA GLY A 67 0.32 -12.37 -11.14
C GLY A 67 0.24 -10.85 -11.19
N GLY A 68 0.44 -10.16 -10.07
CA GLY A 68 0.55 -8.71 -10.02
C GLY A 68 1.93 -8.21 -10.41
N GLY A 69 2.00 -6.97 -10.86
CA GLY A 69 3.26 -6.25 -11.08
C GLY A 69 3.52 -5.26 -9.95
N ILE A 70 4.76 -5.08 -9.58
CA ILE A 70 5.14 -4.14 -8.54
C ILE A 70 6.17 -3.13 -9.04
N GLN A 71 6.07 -1.93 -8.49
CA GLN A 71 7.09 -0.89 -8.62
C GLN A 71 7.21 -0.18 -7.28
N ILE A 72 8.40 0.29 -6.95
CA ILE A 72 8.68 0.91 -5.67
C ILE A 72 9.11 2.35 -5.91
N SER A 73 8.44 3.27 -5.23
CA SER A 73 8.84 4.67 -5.16
C SER A 73 9.11 5.02 -3.71
N GLN A 74 10.32 5.45 -3.43
CA GLN A 74 10.75 5.81 -2.08
C GLN A 74 11.41 7.18 -2.12
N ASP A 75 11.05 8.01 -1.18
CA ASP A 75 11.71 9.30 -1.00
C ASP A 75 11.57 9.75 0.46
N TYR A 76 12.35 10.73 0.85
CA TYR A 76 12.37 11.27 2.18
C TYR A 76 12.44 12.79 2.17
N SER A 77 11.72 13.39 3.11
CA SER A 77 11.86 14.79 3.50
C SER A 77 11.59 14.90 5.00
N SER A 78 12.17 15.89 5.64
CA SER A 78 11.88 16.21 7.05
C SER A 78 10.42 16.62 7.27
N MET A 79 9.72 17.03 6.22
CA MET A 79 8.29 17.35 6.24
C MET A 79 7.50 16.26 5.54
N VAL A 80 6.51 15.67 6.22
CA VAL A 80 5.71 14.55 5.71
C VAL A 80 5.04 14.86 4.37
N ASN A 81 4.48 16.05 4.22
CA ASN A 81 3.82 16.45 2.98
C ASN A 81 4.78 16.49 1.78
N PHE A 82 6.00 16.95 1.99
CA PHE A 82 7.01 16.97 0.94
C PHE A 82 7.54 15.57 0.61
N ALA A 83 7.69 14.71 1.61
CA ALA A 83 8.08 13.32 1.39
C ALA A 83 7.06 12.59 0.52
N ARG A 84 5.78 12.75 0.80
CA ARG A 84 4.70 12.18 -0.02
C ARG A 84 4.69 12.72 -1.44
N CYS A 85 4.85 14.02 -1.59
CA CYS A 85 4.93 14.67 -2.89
C CYS A 85 6.09 14.12 -3.73
N LYS A 86 7.27 13.97 -3.13
CA LYS A 86 8.45 13.39 -3.78
C LYS A 86 8.24 11.92 -4.17
N CYS A 87 7.58 11.12 -3.34
CA CYS A 87 7.25 9.73 -3.69
C CYS A 87 6.40 9.63 -4.96
N LEU A 88 5.56 10.63 -5.22
CA LEU A 88 4.76 10.72 -6.44
C LEU A 88 5.54 11.31 -7.63
N GLY A 89 6.83 11.58 -7.48
CA GLY A 89 7.61 12.26 -8.50
C GLY A 89 7.16 13.69 -8.76
N ALA A 90 6.43 14.28 -7.80
CA ALA A 90 5.92 15.63 -7.92
C ALA A 90 6.85 16.65 -7.24
N ASN A 91 6.70 17.91 -7.60
CA ASN A 91 7.42 18.99 -6.97
C ASN A 91 6.41 20.05 -6.51
N VAL A 92 6.46 20.38 -5.23
CA VAL A 92 5.57 21.38 -4.62
C VAL A 92 5.62 22.73 -5.35
N LEU A 93 6.76 23.06 -5.93
CA LEU A 93 6.96 24.33 -6.65
C LEU A 93 6.34 24.37 -8.05
N ARG A 94 5.91 23.24 -8.60
CA ARG A 94 5.31 23.18 -9.94
C ARG A 94 3.80 23.49 -9.96
N GLY A 95 3.16 23.60 -8.80
CA GLY A 95 1.75 23.90 -8.70
C GLY A 95 0.83 22.66 -8.68
N PRO A 96 -0.51 22.86 -8.57
CA PRO A 96 -1.46 21.79 -8.29
C PRO A 96 -1.84 20.92 -9.50
N ASP A 97 -1.51 21.31 -10.72
CA ASP A 97 -1.98 20.64 -11.94
C ASP A 97 -1.10 19.48 -12.42
N GLN A 98 -0.10 19.12 -11.64
CA GLN A 98 0.80 18.04 -12.02
C GLN A 98 0.23 16.66 -11.72
N LEU A 99 0.52 15.72 -12.60
CA LEU A 99 0.16 14.31 -12.43
C LEU A 99 1.27 13.56 -11.69
N PRO A 100 0.94 12.51 -10.89
CA PRO A 100 1.94 11.63 -10.34
C PRO A 100 2.89 11.11 -11.44
N TRP A 101 4.19 11.21 -11.21
CA TRP A 101 5.26 10.83 -12.15
C TRP A 101 5.07 11.44 -13.55
N ASP A 102 4.55 12.65 -13.64
CA ASP A 102 4.25 13.37 -14.89
C ASP A 102 3.33 12.58 -15.85
N GLY A 103 2.52 11.67 -15.32
CA GLY A 103 1.65 10.79 -16.11
C GLY A 103 2.39 9.72 -16.90
N LYS A 104 3.68 9.50 -16.66
CA LYS A 104 4.52 8.56 -17.43
C LYS A 104 4.52 7.14 -16.85
N LEU A 105 4.12 6.96 -15.60
CA LEU A 105 4.05 5.67 -14.94
C LEU A 105 2.63 5.12 -15.04
N GLU A 106 2.48 3.97 -15.67
CA GLU A 106 1.22 3.23 -15.64
C GLU A 106 1.09 2.42 -14.37
N TYR A 107 0.00 2.63 -13.63
CA TYR A 107 -0.32 1.86 -12.44
C TYR A 107 -1.84 1.77 -12.25
N ASP A 108 -2.27 0.72 -11.56
CA ASP A 108 -3.67 0.53 -11.20
C ASP A 108 -3.92 0.99 -9.76
N TRP A 109 -2.99 0.69 -8.86
CA TRP A 109 -3.09 1.02 -7.45
C TRP A 109 -1.80 1.66 -6.92
N GLN A 110 -1.97 2.64 -6.05
CA GLN A 110 -0.90 3.17 -5.21
C GLN A 110 -1.08 2.60 -3.80
N LEU A 111 -0.08 1.93 -3.28
CA LEU A 111 -0.07 1.43 -1.91
C LEU A 111 0.94 2.21 -1.09
N TRP A 112 0.46 2.92 -0.10
CA TRP A 112 1.26 3.73 0.80
C TRP A 112 1.50 2.98 2.10
N ILE A 113 2.76 2.81 2.48
CA ILE A 113 3.16 2.17 3.72
C ILE A 113 4.19 3.05 4.41
N ASP A 114 3.77 3.70 5.50
CA ASP A 114 4.68 4.47 6.34
C ASP A 114 5.67 3.55 7.07
N SER A 115 6.84 4.08 7.41
CA SER A 115 7.96 3.30 7.94
C SER A 115 7.72 2.66 9.32
N ASP A 116 6.72 3.13 10.06
CA ASP A 116 6.36 2.68 11.41
C ASP A 116 5.16 1.73 11.46
N ILE A 117 4.61 1.38 10.30
CA ILE A 117 3.41 0.52 10.22
C ILE A 117 3.80 -0.97 10.25
N VAL A 118 3.07 -1.74 11.05
CA VAL A 118 3.13 -3.20 11.05
C VAL A 118 2.06 -3.74 10.10
N PHE A 119 2.48 -4.56 9.16
CA PHE A 119 1.60 -5.12 8.14
C PHE A 119 1.98 -6.57 7.79
N SER A 120 1.09 -7.24 7.07
CA SER A 120 1.29 -8.59 6.55
C SER A 120 0.60 -8.73 5.19
N THR A 121 0.91 -9.79 4.48
CA THR A 121 0.22 -10.09 3.21
C THR A 121 -1.27 -10.31 3.41
N GLU A 122 -1.66 -10.96 4.50
CA GLU A 122 -3.07 -11.18 4.84
C GLU A 122 -3.83 -9.88 5.02
N LYS A 123 -3.23 -8.89 5.69
CA LYS A 123 -3.81 -7.56 5.84
C LYS A 123 -3.95 -6.84 4.50
N PHE A 124 -2.99 -7.01 3.62
CA PHE A 124 -3.09 -6.48 2.26
C PHE A 124 -4.25 -7.13 1.49
N TYR A 125 -4.41 -8.44 1.57
CA TYR A 125 -5.54 -9.12 0.94
C TYR A 125 -6.88 -8.64 1.49
N GLN A 126 -6.99 -8.45 2.80
CA GLN A 126 -8.19 -7.88 3.43
C GLN A 126 -8.49 -6.49 2.92
N LEU A 127 -7.46 -5.66 2.75
CA LEU A 127 -7.59 -4.32 2.20
C LEU A 127 -8.10 -4.35 0.76
N VAL A 128 -7.59 -5.23 -0.07
CA VAL A 128 -8.04 -5.43 -1.45
C VAL A 128 -9.49 -5.88 -1.48
N LEU A 129 -9.88 -6.84 -0.64
CA LEU A 129 -11.24 -7.37 -0.58
C LEU A 129 -12.25 -6.33 -0.08
N ASN A 130 -11.86 -5.46 0.85
CA ASN A 130 -12.73 -4.41 1.37
C ASN A 130 -13.01 -3.28 0.38
N SER A 131 -12.25 -3.20 -0.66
CA SER A 131 -12.32 -2.10 -1.64
C SER A 131 -13.14 -2.44 -2.88
N VAL A 132 -13.62 -3.65 -2.95
CA VAL A 132 -14.38 -4.15 -4.11
C VAL A 132 -15.86 -4.18 -3.79
#